data_1de8b628f1b6f2e769c96cf4513c6953
#
_entry.id   1de8b628f1b6f2e769c96cf4513c6953
#
_cell.length_a   1.000
_cell.length_b   1.000
_cell.length_c   1.000
_cell.angle_alpha   90.00
_cell.angle_beta   90.00
_cell.angle_gamma   90.00
#
_symmetry.space_group_name_H-M   'P 1'
#
loop_
_entity.id
_entity.type
_entity.pdbx_description
1 polymer ?
#
loop_
_entity_poly.entity_id
_entity_poly.type
_entity_poly.pdbx_seq_one_letter_code
_entity_poly.pdbx_strand_id
1 'polypeptide(L)'
;MKGLEYDTSRTGLDAVLKDWQQKATQVVWSSPEGANSRTVHVKVNQMLKGETISRASIINFLEAMREIGVLKGEEKTGKGGYHWVYYPAMDEAGFKRFITEQILSSLMKSFPNETKEALKNINP
;
A
#
# COMPACT_ATOMS: atom_id res chain seq x y z
N MET A 1 -0.23 4.53 -10.82
CA MET A 1 0.80 4.73 -9.77
C MET A 1 2.00 3.88 -10.11
N LYS A 2 3.14 4.50 -10.26
CA LYS A 2 4.37 3.81 -10.70
C LYS A 2 5.25 3.33 -9.55
N GLY A 3 4.70 3.10 -8.40
CA GLY A 3 5.39 2.72 -7.20
C GLY A 3 4.99 3.65 -6.07
N LEU A 4 5.69 3.53 -4.96
CA LEU A 4 5.37 4.34 -3.78
C LEU A 4 6.18 5.63 -3.80
N GLU A 5 5.51 6.72 -3.46
CA GLU A 5 6.15 8.01 -3.26
C GLU A 5 6.35 8.22 -1.76
N TYR A 6 7.46 8.87 -1.41
CA TYR A 6 7.77 9.17 -0.02
C TYR A 6 7.82 10.68 0.18
N ASP A 7 6.99 11.17 1.10
CA ASP A 7 6.95 12.58 1.45
C ASP A 7 7.79 12.80 2.72
N THR A 8 8.96 13.43 2.56
CA THR A 8 9.90 13.65 3.66
C THR A 8 9.38 14.61 4.73
N SER A 9 8.28 15.33 4.43
CA SER A 9 7.67 16.24 5.41
C SER A 9 6.72 15.54 6.38
N ARG A 10 6.42 14.26 6.14
CA ARG A 10 5.51 13.46 6.95
C ARG A 10 6.25 12.28 7.58
N THR A 11 5.62 11.64 8.55
CA THR A 11 6.21 10.53 9.28
C THR A 11 5.33 9.29 9.23
N GLY A 12 5.96 8.13 9.42
CA GLY A 12 5.26 6.85 9.44
C GLY A 12 4.58 6.56 8.11
N LEU A 13 3.47 5.85 8.15
CA LEU A 13 2.74 5.51 6.93
C LEU A 13 2.13 6.73 6.24
N ASP A 14 1.92 7.84 6.97
CA ASP A 14 1.47 9.09 6.36
C ASP A 14 2.44 9.61 5.30
N ALA A 15 3.71 9.23 5.40
CA ALA A 15 4.73 9.65 4.43
C ALA A 15 4.55 8.98 3.07
N VAL A 16 3.87 7.83 3.00
CA VAL A 16 3.75 7.05 1.76
C VAL A 16 2.31 6.79 1.32
N LEU A 17 1.36 6.86 2.25
CA LEU A 17 -0.05 6.58 1.96
C LEU A 17 -0.95 7.68 2.49
N LYS A 18 -1.97 8.01 1.71
CA LYS A 18 -3.06 8.87 2.17
C LYS A 18 -3.87 8.14 3.24
N ASP A 19 -4.62 8.88 4.05
CA ASP A 19 -5.41 8.30 5.13
C ASP A 19 -6.35 7.17 4.64
N TRP A 20 -7.11 7.42 3.57
CA TRP A 20 -8.02 6.40 3.06
C TRP A 20 -7.27 5.18 2.51
N GLN A 21 -6.06 5.39 1.97
CA GLN A 21 -5.23 4.29 1.47
C GLN A 21 -4.72 3.42 2.61
N GLN A 22 -4.34 4.02 3.73
CA GLN A 22 -3.96 3.28 4.94
C GLN A 22 -5.12 2.43 5.45
N LYS A 23 -6.33 3.01 5.47
CA LYS A 23 -7.53 2.29 5.88
C LYS A 23 -7.84 1.13 4.94
N ALA A 24 -7.72 1.34 3.64
CA ALA A 24 -7.91 0.28 2.64
C ALA A 24 -6.92 -0.88 2.86
N THR A 25 -5.67 -0.55 3.11
CA THR A 25 -4.63 -1.55 3.37
C THR A 25 -4.93 -2.32 4.66
N GLN A 26 -5.37 -1.63 5.71
CA GLN A 26 -5.74 -2.25 6.98
C GLN A 26 -6.90 -3.24 6.81
N VAL A 27 -7.88 -2.90 5.99
CA VAL A 27 -9.00 -3.81 5.71
C VAL A 27 -8.48 -5.12 5.10
N VAL A 28 -7.56 -5.04 4.13
CA VAL A 28 -6.99 -6.24 3.51
C VAL A 28 -6.14 -7.02 4.52
N TRP A 29 -5.31 -6.33 5.32
CA TRP A 29 -4.50 -6.98 6.37
C TRP A 29 -5.37 -7.73 7.39
N SER A 30 -6.58 -7.24 7.65
CA SER A 30 -7.52 -7.85 8.59
C SER A 30 -8.38 -8.94 7.95
N SER A 31 -8.17 -9.25 6.68
CA SER A 31 -8.97 -10.18 5.91
C SER A 31 -8.09 -11.29 5.33
N PRO A 32 -7.61 -12.25 6.16
CA PRO A 32 -6.72 -13.31 5.67
C PRO A 32 -7.36 -14.20 4.61
N GLU A 33 -8.69 -14.32 4.60
CA GLU A 33 -9.44 -15.04 3.57
C GLU A 33 -9.68 -14.20 2.32
N GLY A 34 -9.21 -12.97 2.33
CA GLY A 34 -9.31 -12.05 1.19
C GLY A 34 -10.47 -11.08 1.30
N ALA A 35 -10.36 -9.97 0.56
CA ALA A 35 -11.39 -8.94 0.48
C ALA A 35 -11.51 -8.45 -0.96
N ASN A 36 -12.75 -8.32 -1.45
CA ASN A 36 -12.97 -7.73 -2.77
C ASN A 36 -13.06 -6.20 -2.65
N SER A 37 -13.01 -5.51 -3.79
CA SER A 37 -13.03 -4.05 -3.82
C SER A 37 -14.30 -3.46 -3.21
N ARG A 38 -15.42 -4.15 -3.35
CA ARG A 38 -16.70 -3.71 -2.78
C ARG A 38 -16.64 -3.68 -1.27
N THR A 39 -16.14 -4.75 -0.66
CA THR A 39 -15.98 -4.84 0.79
C THR A 39 -15.02 -3.77 1.30
N VAL A 40 -13.89 -3.58 0.62
CA VAL A 40 -12.92 -2.55 1.00
C VAL A 40 -13.55 -1.17 0.92
N HIS A 41 -14.24 -0.89 -0.17
CA HIS A 41 -14.93 0.39 -0.37
C HIS A 41 -15.92 0.71 0.75
N VAL A 42 -16.79 -0.24 1.08
CA VAL A 42 -17.78 -0.07 2.15
C VAL A 42 -17.10 0.18 3.50
N LYS A 43 -16.13 -0.66 3.84
CA LYS A 43 -15.45 -0.55 5.15
C LYS A 43 -14.65 0.74 5.28
N VAL A 44 -13.95 1.14 4.23
CA VAL A 44 -13.16 2.39 4.25
C VAL A 44 -14.09 3.58 4.48
N ASN A 45 -15.20 3.66 3.74
CA ASN A 45 -16.14 4.77 3.91
C ASN A 45 -16.80 4.79 5.30
N GLN A 46 -16.96 3.63 5.93
CA GLN A 46 -17.43 3.57 7.32
C GLN A 46 -16.41 4.13 8.30
N MET A 47 -15.12 4.03 7.97
CA MET A 47 -14.03 4.52 8.82
C MET A 47 -13.74 6.01 8.62
N LEU A 48 -14.05 6.54 7.43
CA LEU A 48 -13.83 7.95 7.12
C LEU A 48 -14.87 8.83 7.80
N LYS A 49 -14.44 10.01 8.25
CA LYS A 49 -15.31 10.97 8.90
C LYS A 49 -15.34 12.25 8.07
N GLY A 50 -16.53 12.63 7.61
CA GLY A 50 -16.72 13.86 6.88
C GLY A 50 -16.27 13.84 5.42
N GLU A 51 -15.81 12.68 4.93
CA GLU A 51 -15.41 12.52 3.54
C GLU A 51 -15.75 11.12 3.04
N THR A 52 -15.77 10.95 1.74
CA THR A 52 -15.99 9.65 1.12
C THR A 52 -14.96 9.43 0.02
N ILE A 53 -14.68 8.18 -0.29
CA ILE A 53 -13.80 7.80 -1.39
C ILE A 53 -14.60 6.98 -2.39
N SER A 54 -14.37 7.19 -3.67
CA SER A 54 -15.07 6.47 -4.73
C SER A 54 -14.58 5.03 -4.83
N ARG A 55 -15.45 4.16 -5.34
CA ARG A 55 -15.08 2.77 -5.60
C ARG A 55 -13.95 2.68 -6.64
N ALA A 56 -13.98 3.55 -7.65
CA ALA A 56 -12.91 3.59 -8.67
C ALA A 56 -11.55 3.89 -8.05
N SER A 57 -11.47 4.81 -7.10
CA SER A 57 -10.23 5.12 -6.40
C SER A 57 -9.74 3.92 -5.60
N ILE A 58 -10.64 3.21 -4.92
CA ILE A 58 -10.32 1.99 -4.18
C ILE A 58 -9.75 0.93 -5.13
N ILE A 59 -10.44 0.66 -6.25
CA ILE A 59 -9.99 -0.33 -7.23
C ILE A 59 -8.60 0.02 -7.77
N ASN A 60 -8.40 1.28 -8.16
CA ASN A 60 -7.12 1.72 -8.70
C ASN A 60 -5.99 1.55 -7.69
N PHE A 61 -6.25 1.86 -6.43
CA PHE A 61 -5.28 1.70 -5.36
C PHE A 61 -4.94 0.23 -5.11
N LEU A 62 -5.96 -0.63 -4.99
CA LEU A 62 -5.74 -2.07 -4.76
C LEU A 62 -4.95 -2.70 -5.92
N GLU A 63 -5.26 -2.32 -7.16
CA GLU A 63 -4.54 -2.80 -8.32
C GLU A 63 -3.09 -2.31 -8.34
N ALA A 64 -2.85 -1.05 -7.98
CA ALA A 64 -1.50 -0.51 -7.87
C ALA A 64 -0.69 -1.28 -6.83
N MET A 65 -1.28 -1.57 -5.67
CA MET A 65 -0.61 -2.31 -4.60
C MET A 65 -0.34 -3.77 -4.99
N ARG A 66 -1.24 -4.37 -5.77
CA ARG A 66 -1.03 -5.70 -6.32
C ARG A 66 0.13 -5.71 -7.31
N GLU A 67 0.20 -4.72 -8.19
CA GLU A 67 1.27 -4.63 -9.18
C GLU A 67 2.66 -4.51 -8.56
N ILE A 68 2.79 -3.77 -7.47
CA ILE A 68 4.08 -3.63 -6.80
C ILE A 68 4.37 -4.75 -5.80
N GLY A 69 3.44 -5.70 -5.64
CA GLY A 69 3.68 -6.89 -4.82
C GLY A 69 3.35 -6.78 -3.34
N VAL A 70 2.71 -5.70 -2.92
CA VAL A 70 2.27 -5.51 -1.53
C VAL A 70 1.02 -6.33 -1.23
N LEU A 71 0.17 -6.48 -2.22
CA LEU A 71 -1.02 -7.34 -2.16
C LEU A 71 -0.93 -8.42 -3.21
N LYS A 72 -1.61 -9.53 -2.96
CA LYS A 72 -1.88 -10.58 -3.93
C LYS A 72 -3.32 -10.43 -4.40
N GLY A 73 -3.59 -10.86 -5.61
CA GLY A 73 -4.95 -10.86 -6.14
C GLY A 73 -5.27 -12.17 -6.80
N GLU A 74 -6.51 -12.62 -6.63
CA GLU A 74 -7.06 -13.76 -7.35
C GLU A 74 -8.34 -13.36 -8.03
N GLU A 75 -8.49 -13.76 -9.28
CA GLU A 75 -9.73 -13.58 -10.01
C GLU A 75 -10.67 -14.73 -9.65
N LYS A 76 -11.88 -14.40 -9.22
CA LYS A 76 -12.88 -15.38 -8.85
C LYS A 76 -14.17 -15.15 -9.62
N THR A 77 -14.89 -16.24 -9.92
CA THR A 77 -16.23 -16.16 -10.51
C THR A 77 -17.27 -16.37 -9.43
N GLY A 78 -18.39 -15.69 -9.57
CA GLY A 78 -19.50 -15.80 -8.65
C GLY A 78 -20.74 -15.17 -9.25
N LYS A 79 -21.75 -14.92 -8.43
CA LYS A 79 -22.94 -14.20 -8.87
C LYS A 79 -22.52 -12.83 -9.38
N GLY A 80 -22.83 -12.55 -10.64
CA GLY A 80 -22.47 -11.28 -11.27
C GLY A 80 -21.18 -11.30 -12.08
N GLY A 81 -20.51 -12.46 -12.24
CA GLY A 81 -19.34 -12.62 -13.09
C GLY A 81 -18.02 -12.61 -12.34
N TYR A 82 -16.99 -12.05 -12.99
CA TYR A 82 -15.65 -12.03 -12.42
C TYR A 82 -15.51 -10.92 -11.40
N HIS A 83 -14.72 -11.20 -10.33
CA HIS A 83 -14.28 -10.18 -9.41
C HIS A 83 -12.91 -10.56 -8.87
N TRP A 84 -12.15 -9.54 -8.46
CA TRP A 84 -10.85 -9.73 -7.84
C TRP A 84 -11.01 -9.80 -6.33
N VAL A 85 -10.30 -10.74 -5.72
CA VAL A 85 -10.17 -10.83 -4.27
C VAL A 85 -8.72 -10.57 -3.92
N TYR A 86 -8.50 -9.67 -2.99
CA TYR A 86 -7.16 -9.22 -2.59
C TYR A 86 -6.78 -9.81 -1.25
N TYR A 87 -5.53 -10.21 -1.15
CA TYR A 87 -4.95 -10.81 0.05
C TYR A 87 -3.68 -10.07 0.41
N PRO A 88 -3.30 -10.01 1.71
CA PRO A 88 -2.00 -9.45 2.06
C PRO A 88 -0.87 -10.35 1.57
N ALA A 89 0.09 -9.76 0.85
CA ALA A 89 1.32 -10.44 0.49
C ALA A 89 2.35 -10.31 1.60
N MET A 90 2.16 -9.34 2.48
CA MET A 90 3.00 -9.07 3.64
C MET A 90 2.17 -8.38 4.71
N ASP A 91 2.60 -8.44 5.95
CA ASP A 91 1.95 -7.71 7.04
C ASP A 91 2.45 -6.25 7.09
N GLU A 92 2.00 -5.50 8.11
CA GLU A 92 2.40 -4.10 8.26
C GLU A 92 3.91 -3.94 8.42
N ALA A 93 4.55 -4.79 9.22
CA ALA A 93 6.00 -4.75 9.41
C ALA A 93 6.74 -5.04 8.10
N GLY A 94 6.26 -6.02 7.34
CA GLY A 94 6.80 -6.35 6.02
C GLY A 94 6.64 -5.21 5.03
N PHE A 95 5.50 -4.51 5.09
CA PHE A 95 5.25 -3.35 4.23
C PHE A 95 6.23 -2.21 4.56
N LYS A 96 6.45 -1.93 5.84
CA LYS A 96 7.41 -0.89 6.26
C LYS A 96 8.82 -1.23 5.79
N ARG A 97 9.22 -2.49 5.88
CA ARG A 97 10.51 -2.95 5.36
C ARG A 97 10.58 -2.79 3.84
N PHE A 98 9.51 -3.15 3.15
CA PHE A 98 9.41 -3.01 1.69
C PHE A 98 9.63 -1.56 1.26
N ILE A 99 8.95 -0.61 1.92
CA ILE A 99 9.12 0.83 1.66
C ILE A 99 10.57 1.23 1.85
N THR A 100 11.17 0.84 2.97
CA THR A 100 12.54 1.19 3.30
C THR A 100 13.52 0.66 2.26
N GLU A 101 13.36 -0.59 1.86
CA GLU A 101 14.22 -1.20 0.85
C GLU A 101 14.07 -0.53 -0.53
N GLN A 102 12.84 -0.17 -0.91
CA GLN A 102 12.59 0.51 -2.17
C GLN A 102 13.27 1.87 -2.23
N ILE A 103 13.17 2.64 -1.15
CA ILE A 103 13.77 3.97 -1.07
C ILE A 103 15.29 3.87 -1.07
N LEU A 104 15.86 2.99 -0.26
CA LEU A 104 17.32 2.79 -0.22
C LEU A 104 17.86 2.32 -1.56
N SER A 105 17.16 1.40 -2.21
CA SER A 105 17.54 0.90 -3.53
C SER A 105 17.54 2.03 -4.56
N SER A 106 16.51 2.88 -4.53
CA SER A 106 16.41 4.02 -5.42
C SER A 106 17.55 5.02 -5.19
N LEU A 107 17.85 5.31 -3.93
CA LEU A 107 18.95 6.20 -3.55
C LEU A 107 20.30 5.63 -3.98
N MET A 108 20.50 4.33 -3.82
CA MET A 108 21.74 3.66 -4.24
C MET A 108 21.96 3.73 -5.75
N LYS A 109 20.87 3.69 -6.53
CA LYS A 109 20.95 3.84 -7.99
C LYS A 109 21.29 5.28 -8.39
N SER A 110 20.63 6.24 -7.74
CA SER A 110 20.78 7.67 -8.09
C SER A 110 22.04 8.31 -7.53
N PHE A 111 22.36 8.00 -6.28
CA PHE A 111 23.44 8.63 -5.53
C PHE A 111 24.21 7.58 -4.71
N PRO A 112 24.93 6.66 -5.38
CA PRO A 112 25.54 5.52 -4.66
C PRO A 112 26.57 5.96 -3.59
N ASN A 113 27.42 6.88 -3.90
CA ASN A 113 28.48 7.31 -2.95
C ASN A 113 27.90 8.09 -1.78
N GLU A 114 27.00 9.03 -2.07
CA GLU A 114 26.37 9.86 -1.05
C GLU A 114 25.47 9.03 -0.13
N THR A 115 24.79 8.03 -0.69
CA THR A 115 23.94 7.14 0.10
C THR A 115 24.79 6.32 1.07
N LYS A 116 25.88 5.73 0.60
CA LYS A 116 26.80 4.97 1.47
C LYS A 116 27.36 5.83 2.58
N GLU A 117 27.76 7.06 2.25
CA GLU A 117 28.32 7.99 3.23
C GLU A 117 27.25 8.39 4.26
N ALA A 118 26.04 8.72 3.80
CA ALA A 118 24.95 9.08 4.71
C ALA A 118 24.62 7.94 5.68
N LEU A 119 24.59 6.69 5.20
CA LEU A 119 24.34 5.53 6.05
C LEU A 119 25.39 5.35 7.13
N LYS A 120 26.64 5.67 6.86
CA LYS A 120 27.72 5.62 7.87
C LYS A 120 27.50 6.65 8.96
N ASN A 121 26.89 7.79 8.63
CA ASN A 121 26.71 8.90 9.55
C ASN A 121 25.42 8.84 10.34
N ILE A 122 24.51 7.92 9.98
CA ILE A 122 23.28 7.70 10.72
C ILE A 122 23.59 6.78 11.90
N ASN A 123 23.34 7.30 13.12
CA ASN A 123 23.46 6.50 14.33
C ASN A 123 22.11 5.91 14.68
N PRO A 124 22.01 4.60 14.75
CA PRO A 124 20.78 3.94 15.20
C PRO A 124 20.54 4.14 16.71
#